data_4414d0d5d29efc8462e5c18d02ff6f58
#
_entry.id   4414d0d5d29efc8462e5c18d02ff6f58
#
_cell.length_a   1.000
_cell.length_b   1.000
_cell.length_c   1.000
_cell.angle_alpha   90.00
_cell.angle_beta   90.00
_cell.angle_gamma   90.00
#
_symmetry.space_group_name_H-M   'P 1'
#
loop_
_entity.id
_entity.type
_entity.pdbx_description
1 polymer ?
#
loop_
_entity_poly.entity_id
_entity_poly.type
_entity_poly.pdbx_seq_one_letter_code
_entity_poly.pdbx_strand_id
1 'polypeptide(L)'
;KTAEIFDGDYTLKTTCTEADGSKQEVVRAKKGGNIYLKVTSDIGTSGFIYVDGAGYDYDNVTGVYHKSDVTELDGVLESIVKQNLPRTYGHINSDEADDFDIEEYTYTGDTYITAIDLYFDKSDGSLKKYTQTFTIEGSDDTVSEYTVDELSGDADDSLFDVSQATSLVDFDSMSEDQRLGYCQGIFNKAGITTDDLSAGGYQTDDLKTISYDSFVSLVYTYGYKPAQQ
;
A
#
# COMPACT_ATOMS: atom_id res chain seq x y z
N LYS A 1 -6.07 20.13 -13.54
CA LYS A 1 -5.39 20.21 -12.23
C LYS A 1 -4.66 18.91 -11.91
N THR A 2 -5.30 17.74 -12.11
CA THR A 2 -4.71 16.42 -11.83
C THR A 2 -3.38 16.21 -12.54
N ALA A 3 -3.29 16.48 -13.83
CA ALA A 3 -2.05 16.36 -14.60
C ALA A 3 -0.93 17.27 -14.06
N GLU A 4 -1.28 18.48 -13.61
CA GLU A 4 -0.29 19.43 -13.04
C GLU A 4 0.34 18.91 -11.74
N ILE A 5 -0.42 18.12 -10.97
CA ILE A 5 0.06 17.53 -9.72
C ILE A 5 0.88 16.26 -9.99
N PHE A 6 0.29 15.29 -10.70
CA PHE A 6 0.85 13.94 -10.81
C PHE A 6 1.85 13.74 -11.95
N ASP A 7 1.99 14.71 -12.85
CA ASP A 7 3.07 14.73 -13.85
C ASP A 7 4.43 15.13 -13.24
N GLY A 8 4.40 16.00 -12.23
CA GLY A 8 5.58 16.46 -11.50
C GLY A 8 6.02 15.55 -10.35
N ASP A 9 6.94 16.07 -9.53
CA ASP A 9 7.29 15.48 -8.25
C ASP A 9 6.20 15.80 -7.23
N TYR A 10 5.89 14.86 -6.35
CA TYR A 10 4.89 15.08 -5.31
C TYR A 10 5.04 14.14 -4.12
N THR A 11 4.48 14.54 -2.97
CA THR A 11 4.13 13.66 -1.86
C THR A 11 2.64 13.86 -1.56
N LEU A 12 1.90 12.77 -1.55
CA LEU A 12 0.47 12.71 -1.22
C LEU A 12 0.27 11.78 -0.03
N LYS A 13 -0.27 12.32 1.08
CA LYS A 13 -0.70 11.53 2.23
C LYS A 13 -2.22 11.57 2.31
N THR A 14 -2.82 10.42 2.44
CA THR A 14 -4.27 10.27 2.52
C THR A 14 -4.66 9.28 3.59
N THR A 15 -5.84 9.50 4.16
CA THR A 15 -6.54 8.54 5.01
C THR A 15 -7.72 7.96 4.24
N CYS A 16 -7.72 6.65 4.02
CA CYS A 16 -8.87 5.91 3.52
C CYS A 16 -9.70 5.41 4.69
N THR A 17 -11.02 5.58 4.61
CA THR A 17 -11.95 4.97 5.57
C THR A 17 -12.76 3.90 4.83
N GLU A 18 -12.61 2.67 5.25
CA GLU A 18 -13.32 1.53 4.67
C GLU A 18 -14.78 1.46 5.17
N ALA A 19 -15.60 0.66 4.51
CA ALA A 19 -17.03 0.54 4.83
C ALA A 19 -17.30 0.01 6.27
N ASP A 20 -16.36 -0.75 6.85
CA ASP A 20 -16.43 -1.24 8.23
C ASP A 20 -15.94 -0.22 9.27
N GLY A 21 -15.50 0.95 8.82
CA GLY A 21 -14.96 2.03 9.66
C GLY A 21 -13.48 1.91 9.98
N SER A 22 -12.80 0.87 9.49
CA SER A 22 -11.34 0.76 9.59
C SER A 22 -10.66 1.87 8.76
N LYS A 23 -9.46 2.25 9.19
CA LYS A 23 -8.69 3.31 8.53
C LYS A 23 -7.37 2.79 8.01
N GLN A 24 -7.00 3.29 6.85
CA GLN A 24 -5.70 3.07 6.24
C GLN A 24 -5.05 4.42 5.95
N GLU A 25 -3.80 4.57 6.37
CA GLU A 25 -2.96 5.68 5.94
C GLU A 25 -2.20 5.29 4.69
N VAL A 26 -2.29 6.11 3.66
CA VAL A 26 -1.60 5.88 2.39
C VAL A 26 -0.65 7.04 2.12
N VAL A 27 0.62 6.73 1.96
CA VAL A 27 1.65 7.69 1.53
C VAL A 27 2.11 7.30 0.14
N ARG A 28 1.95 8.22 -0.80
CA ARG A 28 2.49 8.12 -2.17
C ARG A 28 3.48 9.24 -2.38
N ALA A 29 4.57 8.94 -3.05
CA ALA A 29 5.50 9.98 -3.48
C ALA A 29 6.12 9.62 -4.83
N LYS A 30 6.43 10.65 -5.59
CA LYS A 30 7.16 10.56 -6.85
C LYS A 30 8.24 11.61 -6.86
N LYS A 31 9.44 11.23 -7.30
CA LYS A 31 10.56 12.16 -7.52
C LYS A 31 11.37 11.72 -8.73
N GLY A 32 11.33 12.53 -9.79
CA GLY A 32 11.89 12.11 -11.07
C GLY A 32 11.21 10.84 -11.57
N GLY A 33 11.99 9.75 -11.76
CA GLY A 33 11.47 8.44 -12.15
C GLY A 33 11.20 7.50 -10.97
N ASN A 34 11.47 7.94 -9.74
CA ASN A 34 11.33 7.12 -8.54
C ASN A 34 9.90 7.21 -7.98
N ILE A 35 9.39 6.09 -7.47
CA ILE A 35 8.02 5.98 -6.92
C ILE A 35 8.10 5.33 -5.54
N TYR A 36 7.31 5.84 -4.62
CA TYR A 36 7.11 5.31 -3.27
C TYR A 36 5.63 5.14 -3.01
N LEU A 37 5.27 4.00 -2.44
CA LEU A 37 3.93 3.72 -1.93
C LEU A 37 4.05 3.01 -0.59
N LYS A 38 3.32 3.48 0.40
CA LYS A 38 3.17 2.80 1.69
C LYS A 38 1.73 2.88 2.14
N VAL A 39 1.18 1.75 2.56
CA VAL A 39 -0.14 1.63 3.16
C VAL A 39 0.03 1.08 4.55
N THR A 40 -0.52 1.76 5.55
CA THR A 40 -0.51 1.33 6.95
C THR A 40 -1.94 1.21 7.44
N SER A 41 -2.27 0.06 8.01
CA SER A 41 -3.58 -0.24 8.58
C SER A 41 -3.43 -0.93 9.94
N ASP A 42 -4.54 -1.21 10.60
CA ASP A 42 -4.56 -1.94 11.88
C ASP A 42 -3.98 -3.36 11.77
N ILE A 43 -4.03 -3.96 10.57
CA ILE A 43 -3.53 -5.32 10.33
C ILE A 43 -2.09 -5.36 9.86
N GLY A 44 -1.47 -4.21 9.54
CA GLY A 44 -0.06 -4.18 9.16
C GLY A 44 0.28 -3.09 8.15
N THR A 45 1.48 -3.21 7.63
CA THR A 45 2.03 -2.28 6.64
C THR A 45 2.35 -3.03 5.36
N SER A 46 1.97 -2.47 4.22
CA SER A 46 2.47 -2.85 2.90
C SER A 46 3.15 -1.67 2.25
N GLY A 47 4.02 -1.91 1.30
CA GLY A 47 4.70 -0.81 0.64
C GLY A 47 5.54 -1.27 -0.53
N PHE A 48 5.87 -0.32 -1.36
CA PHE A 48 6.66 -0.52 -2.56
C PHE A 48 7.54 0.70 -2.81
N ILE A 49 8.77 0.47 -3.21
CA ILE A 49 9.68 1.51 -3.70
C ILE A 49 10.17 1.10 -5.09
N TYR A 50 10.12 2.02 -6.03
CA TYR A 50 10.80 1.89 -7.31
C TYR A 50 11.85 2.99 -7.40
N VAL A 51 13.10 2.61 -7.51
CA VAL A 51 14.23 3.54 -7.55
C VAL A 51 15.31 3.01 -8.48
N ASP A 52 15.86 3.90 -9.32
CA ASP A 52 16.96 3.58 -10.25
C ASP A 52 16.70 2.33 -11.13
N GLY A 53 15.47 2.14 -11.56
CA GLY A 53 15.08 1.02 -12.43
C GLY A 53 14.88 -0.31 -11.69
N ALA A 54 14.79 -0.32 -10.37
CA ALA A 54 14.57 -1.53 -9.56
C ALA A 54 13.40 -1.35 -8.59
N GLY A 55 12.57 -2.39 -8.47
CA GLY A 55 11.48 -2.46 -7.52
C GLY A 55 11.90 -3.11 -6.19
N TYR A 56 11.24 -2.69 -5.11
CA TYR A 56 11.45 -3.21 -3.76
C TYR A 56 10.11 -3.28 -3.03
N ASP A 57 9.74 -4.47 -2.55
CA ASP A 57 8.52 -4.71 -1.78
C ASP A 57 8.81 -4.67 -0.28
N TYR A 58 7.94 -4.02 0.48
CA TYR A 58 8.02 -4.03 1.94
C TYR A 58 7.53 -5.36 2.49
N ASP A 59 8.40 -6.03 3.24
CA ASP A 59 8.05 -7.24 3.95
C ASP A 59 7.63 -6.90 5.39
N ASN A 60 6.35 -6.98 5.65
CA ASN A 60 5.78 -6.71 6.98
C ASN A 60 6.25 -7.70 8.07
N VAL A 61 6.73 -8.87 7.69
CA VAL A 61 7.27 -9.89 8.61
C VAL A 61 8.64 -9.47 9.14
N THR A 62 9.52 -9.02 8.24
CA THR A 62 10.88 -8.62 8.61
C THR A 62 11.01 -7.14 8.91
N GLY A 63 10.06 -6.31 8.45
CA GLY A 63 10.07 -4.85 8.59
C GLY A 63 11.08 -4.16 7.68
N VAL A 64 11.53 -4.83 6.61
CA VAL A 64 12.50 -4.30 5.64
C VAL A 64 12.00 -4.46 4.20
N TYR A 65 12.58 -3.72 3.29
CA TYR A 65 12.33 -3.88 1.86
C TYR A 65 13.17 -5.02 1.27
N HIS A 66 12.56 -5.80 0.38
CA HIS A 66 13.23 -6.83 -0.41
C HIS A 66 13.16 -6.48 -1.89
N LYS A 67 14.24 -6.77 -2.63
CA LYS A 67 14.25 -6.55 -4.07
C LYS A 67 13.13 -7.36 -4.72
N SER A 68 12.33 -6.69 -5.53
CA SER A 68 11.20 -7.22 -6.28
C SER A 68 11.61 -7.48 -7.74
N ASP A 69 10.89 -8.38 -8.40
CA ASP A 69 11.00 -8.59 -9.85
C ASP A 69 10.24 -7.54 -10.66
N VAL A 70 9.53 -6.61 -10.00
CA VAL A 70 8.78 -5.53 -10.65
C VAL A 70 9.75 -4.52 -11.23
N THR A 71 9.72 -4.36 -12.56
CA THR A 71 10.60 -3.46 -13.31
C THR A 71 9.91 -2.16 -13.74
N GLU A 72 8.60 -2.09 -13.63
CA GLU A 72 7.78 -0.90 -13.88
C GLU A 72 6.60 -0.86 -12.91
N LEU A 73 6.38 0.28 -12.29
CA LEU A 73 5.17 0.54 -11.50
C LEU A 73 4.52 1.80 -12.02
N ASP A 74 3.35 1.61 -12.63
CA ASP A 74 2.41 2.71 -12.83
C ASP A 74 1.35 2.60 -11.74
N GLY A 75 1.39 3.51 -10.77
CA GLY A 75 0.29 3.69 -9.83
C GLY A 75 -0.98 4.10 -10.59
N VAL A 76 -2.16 3.82 -10.03
CA VAL A 76 -3.43 4.15 -10.70
C VAL A 76 -3.51 5.65 -11.01
N LEU A 77 -3.04 6.51 -10.10
CA LEU A 77 -3.03 7.96 -10.29
C LEU A 77 -2.07 8.39 -11.41
N GLU A 78 -0.88 7.79 -11.49
CA GLU A 78 0.10 8.04 -12.54
C GLU A 78 -0.37 7.51 -13.90
N SER A 79 -1.02 6.35 -13.91
CA SER A 79 -1.59 5.76 -15.13
C SER A 79 -2.69 6.62 -15.72
N ILE A 80 -3.54 7.23 -14.89
CA ILE A 80 -4.58 8.16 -15.32
C ILE A 80 -3.97 9.35 -16.07
N VAL A 81 -2.90 9.93 -15.52
CA VAL A 81 -2.22 11.07 -16.13
C VAL A 81 -1.57 10.68 -17.47
N LYS A 82 -0.86 9.54 -17.50
CA LYS A 82 -0.16 9.06 -18.69
C LYS A 82 -1.10 8.67 -19.82
N GLN A 83 -2.21 8.01 -19.51
CA GLN A 83 -3.12 7.51 -20.53
C GLN A 83 -4.04 8.59 -21.09
N ASN A 84 -4.13 9.76 -20.44
CA ASN A 84 -5.00 10.85 -20.85
C ASN A 84 -6.41 10.36 -21.22
N LEU A 85 -6.95 9.44 -20.42
CA LEU A 85 -8.20 8.75 -20.68
C LEU A 85 -9.36 9.75 -20.64
N PRO A 86 -10.23 9.73 -21.66
CA PRO A 86 -11.37 10.64 -21.71
C PRO A 86 -12.34 10.32 -20.55
N ARG A 87 -12.93 11.36 -20.01
CA ARG A 87 -14.01 11.29 -19.04
C ARG A 87 -15.10 10.33 -19.51
N THR A 88 -15.38 9.32 -18.75
CA THR A 88 -16.67 8.63 -18.82
C THR A 88 -17.48 9.18 -17.66
N TYR A 89 -18.67 9.71 -17.96
CA TYR A 89 -19.52 10.35 -16.97
C TYR A 89 -19.82 9.40 -15.82
N GLY A 90 -19.20 9.64 -14.67
CA GLY A 90 -19.60 9.07 -13.39
C GLY A 90 -20.82 9.82 -12.83
N HIS A 91 -21.43 9.24 -11.83
CA HIS A 91 -22.58 9.83 -11.16
C HIS A 91 -22.07 10.76 -10.06
N ILE A 92 -21.82 12.03 -10.40
CA ILE A 92 -21.48 13.05 -9.40
C ILE A 92 -22.72 13.30 -8.56
N ASN A 93 -22.60 13.22 -7.24
CA ASN A 93 -23.63 13.66 -6.33
C ASN A 93 -23.78 15.19 -6.52
N SER A 94 -24.95 15.67 -6.95
CA SER A 94 -25.20 17.07 -7.29
C SER A 94 -24.90 18.03 -6.13
N ASP A 95 -25.03 17.57 -4.90
CA ASP A 95 -24.82 18.40 -3.69
C ASP A 95 -23.32 18.67 -3.43
N GLU A 96 -22.42 17.79 -3.88
CA GLU A 96 -20.96 18.00 -3.75
C GLU A 96 -20.40 18.91 -4.85
N ALA A 97 -21.07 19.01 -5.99
CA ALA A 97 -20.67 19.88 -7.10
C ALA A 97 -20.74 21.39 -6.76
N ASP A 98 -21.43 21.77 -5.68
CA ASP A 98 -21.50 23.17 -5.27
C ASP A 98 -20.19 23.68 -4.68
N ASP A 99 -19.47 22.83 -3.94
CA ASP A 99 -18.22 23.19 -3.23
C ASP A 99 -16.95 22.78 -3.98
N PHE A 100 -17.03 21.77 -4.85
CA PHE A 100 -15.88 21.17 -5.52
C PHE A 100 -15.93 21.27 -7.05
N ASP A 101 -14.75 21.49 -7.63
CA ASP A 101 -14.48 21.14 -9.03
C ASP A 101 -14.07 19.67 -9.06
N ILE A 102 -14.83 18.82 -9.75
CA ILE A 102 -14.60 17.38 -9.77
C ILE A 102 -13.98 16.98 -11.12
N GLU A 103 -12.83 16.30 -11.06
CA GLU A 103 -12.20 15.70 -12.24
C GLU A 103 -12.36 14.18 -12.18
N GLU A 104 -13.05 13.60 -13.18
CA GLU A 104 -13.39 12.18 -13.27
C GLU A 104 -12.49 11.48 -14.29
N TYR A 105 -11.97 10.33 -13.89
CA TYR A 105 -11.13 9.48 -14.72
C TYR A 105 -11.57 8.04 -14.65
N THR A 106 -11.39 7.30 -15.75
CA THR A 106 -11.70 5.87 -15.80
C THR A 106 -10.52 5.13 -16.40
N TYR A 107 -10.12 4.08 -15.74
CA TYR A 107 -9.15 3.10 -16.23
C TYR A 107 -9.87 1.76 -16.44
N THR A 108 -9.68 1.16 -17.62
CA THR A 108 -10.24 -0.15 -17.96
C THR A 108 -9.11 -1.15 -18.07
N GLY A 109 -9.07 -2.11 -17.16
CA GLY A 109 -8.23 -3.31 -17.25
C GLY A 109 -8.95 -4.45 -17.98
N ASP A 110 -8.30 -5.61 -18.06
CA ASP A 110 -8.86 -6.78 -18.77
C ASP A 110 -10.13 -7.34 -18.11
N THR A 111 -10.21 -7.26 -16.78
CA THR A 111 -11.29 -7.87 -15.98
C THR A 111 -11.95 -6.90 -15.01
N TYR A 112 -11.54 -5.63 -14.98
CA TYR A 112 -12.07 -4.64 -14.04
C TYR A 112 -12.06 -3.24 -14.64
N ILE A 113 -12.88 -2.39 -14.07
CA ILE A 113 -12.89 -0.95 -14.33
C ILE A 113 -12.60 -0.25 -13.01
N THR A 114 -11.71 0.73 -13.04
CA THR A 114 -11.49 1.63 -11.93
C THR A 114 -11.88 3.04 -12.35
N ALA A 115 -12.82 3.64 -11.63
CA ALA A 115 -13.13 5.06 -11.75
C ALA A 115 -12.49 5.83 -10.58
N ILE A 116 -11.96 7.02 -10.85
CA ILE A 116 -11.39 7.91 -9.84
C ILE A 116 -11.96 9.30 -10.03
N ASP A 117 -12.56 9.83 -8.97
CA ASP A 117 -13.09 11.19 -8.92
C ASP A 117 -12.22 12.00 -7.95
N LEU A 118 -11.62 13.08 -8.44
CA LEU A 118 -10.78 13.97 -7.65
C LEU A 118 -11.52 15.28 -7.37
N TYR A 119 -11.63 15.64 -6.10
CA TYR A 119 -12.42 16.77 -5.61
C TYR A 119 -11.51 17.93 -5.23
N PHE A 120 -11.53 18.98 -6.04
CA PHE A 120 -10.76 20.20 -5.83
C PHE A 120 -11.66 21.29 -5.25
N ASP A 121 -11.29 21.83 -4.09
CA ASP A 121 -11.99 22.96 -3.47
C ASP A 121 -12.02 24.16 -4.42
N LYS A 122 -13.21 24.72 -4.66
CA LYS A 122 -13.38 25.87 -5.55
C LYS A 122 -12.74 27.14 -5.00
N SER A 123 -12.60 27.27 -3.68
CA SER A 123 -12.10 28.47 -3.05
C SER A 123 -10.60 28.64 -3.16
N ASP A 124 -9.83 27.52 -3.07
CA ASP A 124 -8.35 27.54 -3.07
C ASP A 124 -7.73 26.66 -4.15
N GLY A 125 -8.53 25.83 -4.82
CA GLY A 125 -8.08 24.91 -5.87
C GLY A 125 -7.32 23.70 -5.37
N SER A 126 -7.25 23.47 -4.06
CA SER A 126 -6.55 22.34 -3.46
C SER A 126 -7.35 21.04 -3.61
N LEU A 127 -6.66 19.92 -3.78
CA LEU A 127 -7.25 18.58 -3.73
C LEU A 127 -7.59 18.25 -2.27
N LYS A 128 -8.87 17.98 -1.96
CA LYS A 128 -9.33 17.66 -0.60
C LYS A 128 -9.59 16.19 -0.39
N LYS A 129 -10.12 15.52 -1.39
CA LYS A 129 -10.39 14.09 -1.37
C LYS A 129 -10.42 13.50 -2.77
N TYR A 130 -10.35 12.20 -2.85
CA TYR A 130 -10.70 11.45 -4.06
C TYR A 130 -11.43 10.17 -3.69
N THR A 131 -12.28 9.69 -4.61
CA THR A 131 -12.90 8.39 -4.51
C THR A 131 -12.32 7.45 -5.56
N GLN A 132 -12.20 6.19 -5.22
CA GLN A 132 -11.85 5.13 -6.14
C GLN A 132 -12.98 4.10 -6.16
N THR A 133 -13.61 3.91 -7.30
CA THR A 133 -14.63 2.89 -7.50
C THR A 133 -14.02 1.75 -8.31
N PHE A 134 -14.10 0.56 -7.78
CA PHE A 134 -13.61 -0.65 -8.42
C PHE A 134 -14.78 -1.54 -8.81
N THR A 135 -14.94 -1.80 -10.11
CA THR A 135 -16.02 -2.58 -10.69
C THR A 135 -15.48 -3.85 -11.33
N ILE A 136 -16.01 -5.00 -10.92
CA ILE A 136 -15.77 -6.30 -11.55
C ILE A 136 -17.11 -6.79 -12.10
N GLU A 137 -17.14 -7.30 -13.34
CA GLU A 137 -18.35 -7.83 -13.94
C GLU A 137 -18.99 -8.93 -13.07
N GLY A 138 -20.26 -8.72 -12.70
CA GLY A 138 -21.03 -9.64 -11.87
C GLY A 138 -20.87 -9.49 -10.37
N SER A 139 -20.16 -8.47 -9.90
CA SER A 139 -20.02 -8.11 -8.49
C SER A 139 -20.55 -6.70 -8.23
N ASP A 140 -20.87 -6.41 -6.97
CA ASP A 140 -21.19 -5.04 -6.56
C ASP A 140 -19.93 -4.17 -6.61
N ASP A 141 -20.10 -2.87 -6.91
CA ASP A 141 -19.02 -1.91 -6.91
C ASP A 141 -18.43 -1.73 -5.50
N THR A 142 -17.12 -1.68 -5.44
CA THR A 142 -16.41 -1.32 -4.21
C THR A 142 -15.94 0.12 -4.31
N VAL A 143 -16.35 0.96 -3.37
CA VAL A 143 -15.99 2.38 -3.32
C VAL A 143 -15.15 2.64 -2.09
N SER A 144 -13.97 3.22 -2.30
CA SER A 144 -13.07 3.72 -1.25
C SER A 144 -12.95 5.23 -1.35
N GLU A 145 -13.10 5.94 -0.22
CA GLU A 145 -12.90 7.38 -0.15
C GLU A 145 -11.59 7.69 0.58
N TYR A 146 -10.80 8.57 -0.01
CA TYR A 146 -9.50 9.02 0.49
C TYR A 146 -9.55 10.50 0.80
N THR A 147 -9.44 10.85 2.06
CA THR A 147 -9.25 12.24 2.51
C THR A 147 -7.79 12.63 2.30
N VAL A 148 -7.51 13.79 1.74
CA VAL A 148 -6.15 14.29 1.54
C VAL A 148 -5.70 15.01 2.81
N ASP A 149 -4.72 14.44 3.49
CA ASP A 149 -4.12 14.98 4.71
C ASP A 149 -2.99 15.96 4.37
N GLU A 150 -2.20 15.62 3.34
CA GLU A 150 -1.08 16.44 2.86
C GLU A 150 -0.88 16.23 1.36
N LEU A 151 -0.67 17.31 0.62
CA LEU A 151 -0.19 17.29 -0.75
C LEU A 151 0.92 18.32 -0.91
N SER A 152 2.12 17.87 -1.24
CA SER A 152 3.30 18.71 -1.51
C SER A 152 3.77 18.49 -2.93
N GLY A 153 4.29 19.53 -3.57
CA GLY A 153 4.94 19.48 -4.89
C GLY A 153 6.41 19.03 -4.83
N ASP A 154 6.83 18.39 -3.76
CA ASP A 154 8.18 17.82 -3.58
C ASP A 154 8.09 16.51 -2.79
N ALA A 155 9.13 15.69 -2.90
CA ALA A 155 9.26 14.45 -2.15
C ALA A 155 10.64 14.39 -1.47
N ASP A 156 10.64 13.91 -0.21
CA ASP A 156 11.86 13.71 0.56
C ASP A 156 12.64 12.51 0.00
N ASP A 157 13.94 12.70 -0.26
CA ASP A 157 14.83 11.66 -0.78
C ASP A 157 14.90 10.43 0.14
N SER A 158 14.68 10.61 1.44
CA SER A 158 14.68 9.51 2.41
C SER A 158 13.57 8.48 2.18
N LEU A 159 12.48 8.86 1.50
CA LEU A 159 11.41 7.93 1.13
C LEU A 159 11.88 6.86 0.14
N PHE A 160 12.90 7.16 -0.64
CA PHE A 160 13.44 6.27 -1.68
C PHE A 160 14.73 5.58 -1.23
N ASP A 161 15.08 5.65 0.06
CA ASP A 161 16.26 5.00 0.59
C ASP A 161 16.07 3.48 0.71
N VAL A 162 16.77 2.75 -0.14
CA VAL A 162 16.81 1.27 -0.15
C VAL A 162 18.12 0.71 0.38
N SER A 163 18.93 1.52 1.07
CA SER A 163 20.24 1.10 1.60
C SER A 163 20.15 -0.05 2.59
N GLN A 164 18.99 -0.22 3.24
CA GLN A 164 18.70 -1.31 4.17
C GLN A 164 17.93 -2.47 3.51
N ALA A 165 17.66 -2.39 2.20
CA ALA A 165 16.96 -3.45 1.50
C ALA A 165 17.83 -4.72 1.45
N THR A 166 17.18 -5.87 1.59
CA THR A 166 17.82 -7.18 1.59
C THR A 166 17.39 -7.99 0.37
N SER A 167 18.09 -9.08 0.09
CA SER A 167 17.61 -10.06 -0.86
C SER A 167 16.42 -10.82 -0.28
N LEU A 168 15.49 -11.22 -1.15
CA LEU A 168 14.39 -12.08 -0.74
C LEU A 168 14.98 -13.34 -0.09
N VAL A 169 14.44 -13.69 1.06
CA VAL A 169 14.90 -14.88 1.79
C VAL A 169 14.24 -16.10 1.15
N ASP A 170 15.05 -16.99 0.57
CA ASP A 170 14.56 -18.29 0.11
C ASP A 170 14.35 -19.22 1.32
N PHE A 171 13.18 -19.07 1.94
CA PHE A 171 12.81 -19.78 3.16
C PHE A 171 12.77 -21.30 2.96
N ASP A 172 12.35 -21.74 1.77
CA ASP A 172 12.20 -23.17 1.46
C ASP A 172 13.55 -23.87 1.24
N SER A 173 14.59 -23.15 0.85
CA SER A 173 15.94 -23.68 0.71
C SER A 173 16.73 -23.75 2.03
N MET A 174 16.20 -23.18 3.13
CA MET A 174 16.86 -23.21 4.42
C MET A 174 16.94 -24.65 5.00
N SER A 175 18.07 -24.96 5.61
CA SER A 175 18.15 -26.14 6.50
C SER A 175 17.23 -25.96 7.72
N GLU A 176 16.87 -27.03 8.40
CA GLU A 176 16.02 -27.01 9.61
C GLU A 176 16.55 -26.04 10.68
N ASP A 177 17.86 -26.05 10.93
CA ASP A 177 18.47 -25.15 11.93
C ASP A 177 18.48 -23.68 11.48
N GLN A 178 18.68 -23.43 10.17
CA GLN A 178 18.59 -22.08 9.61
C GLN A 178 17.16 -21.54 9.71
N ARG A 179 16.17 -22.37 9.38
CA ARG A 179 14.76 -22.01 9.44
C ARG A 179 14.34 -21.72 10.88
N LEU A 180 14.70 -22.58 11.82
CA LEU A 180 14.47 -22.36 13.25
C LEU A 180 15.08 -21.03 13.72
N GLY A 181 16.37 -20.79 13.40
CA GLY A 181 17.05 -19.56 13.78
C GLY A 181 16.41 -18.31 13.17
N TYR A 182 15.99 -18.38 11.91
CA TYR A 182 15.29 -17.29 11.22
C TYR A 182 13.94 -16.99 11.88
N CYS A 183 13.09 -18.00 12.08
CA CYS A 183 11.80 -17.85 12.74
C CYS A 183 11.94 -17.25 14.15
N GLN A 184 12.85 -17.77 14.94
CA GLN A 184 13.11 -17.25 16.29
C GLN A 184 13.59 -15.80 16.27
N GLY A 185 14.44 -15.43 15.32
CA GLY A 185 14.90 -14.06 15.14
C GLY A 185 13.75 -13.08 14.87
N ILE A 186 12.83 -13.45 13.99
CA ILE A 186 11.65 -12.64 13.68
C ILE A 186 10.68 -12.61 14.88
N PHE A 187 10.38 -13.77 15.50
CA PHE A 187 9.46 -13.83 16.64
C PHE A 187 9.95 -12.97 17.80
N ASN A 188 11.24 -12.98 18.10
CA ASN A 188 11.83 -12.12 19.12
C ASN A 188 11.63 -10.62 18.82
N LYS A 189 11.81 -10.21 17.53
CA LYS A 189 11.56 -8.83 17.10
C LYS A 189 10.08 -8.47 17.19
N ALA A 190 9.20 -9.39 16.81
CA ALA A 190 7.75 -9.20 16.78
C ALA A 190 7.10 -9.34 18.17
N GLY A 191 7.86 -9.75 19.20
CA GLY A 191 7.35 -9.98 20.55
C GLY A 191 6.51 -11.25 20.70
N ILE A 192 6.63 -12.20 19.76
CA ILE A 192 5.91 -13.47 19.78
C ILE A 192 6.57 -14.40 20.82
N THR A 193 5.77 -14.93 21.72
CA THR A 193 6.19 -15.80 22.82
C THR A 193 5.97 -17.28 22.51
N THR A 194 6.52 -18.17 23.34
CA THR A 194 6.22 -19.61 23.27
C THR A 194 4.76 -19.93 23.56
N ASP A 195 4.09 -19.09 24.36
CA ASP A 195 2.66 -19.25 24.64
C ASP A 195 1.82 -18.91 23.41
N ASP A 196 2.21 -17.87 22.64
CA ASP A 196 1.57 -17.52 21.37
C ASP A 196 1.75 -18.64 20.33
N LEU A 197 2.95 -19.24 20.24
CA LEU A 197 3.18 -20.41 19.38
C LEU A 197 2.27 -21.57 19.77
N SER A 198 2.17 -21.87 21.05
CA SER A 198 1.31 -22.94 21.55
C SER A 198 -0.17 -22.66 21.28
N ALA A 199 -0.61 -21.41 21.39
CA ALA A 199 -1.96 -20.99 21.03
C ALA A 199 -2.26 -21.15 19.53
N GLY A 200 -1.23 -20.97 18.68
CA GLY A 200 -1.29 -21.24 17.24
C GLY A 200 -1.19 -22.73 16.87
N GLY A 201 -1.03 -23.62 17.85
CA GLY A 201 -0.91 -25.07 17.64
C GLY A 201 0.51 -25.54 17.31
N TYR A 202 1.54 -24.73 17.54
CA TYR A 202 2.93 -25.04 17.24
C TYR A 202 3.79 -25.14 18.51
N GLN A 203 4.81 -25.97 18.44
CA GLN A 203 5.91 -26.00 19.39
C GLN A 203 7.18 -25.43 18.74
N THR A 204 8.17 -25.06 19.56
CA THR A 204 9.43 -24.50 19.05
C THR A 204 10.10 -25.40 18.00
N ASP A 205 10.05 -26.71 18.18
CA ASP A 205 10.66 -27.66 17.24
C ASP A 205 9.93 -27.74 15.88
N ASP A 206 8.64 -27.41 15.85
CA ASP A 206 7.85 -27.39 14.60
C ASP A 206 8.34 -26.28 13.65
N LEU A 207 9.01 -25.26 14.18
CA LEU A 207 9.58 -24.17 13.38
C LEU A 207 10.68 -24.64 12.43
N LYS A 208 11.28 -25.81 12.66
CA LYS A 208 12.26 -26.41 11.76
C LYS A 208 11.68 -26.81 10.42
N THR A 209 10.39 -27.16 10.42
CA THR A 209 9.68 -27.68 9.22
C THR A 209 8.46 -26.86 8.84
N ILE A 210 8.23 -25.73 9.51
CA ILE A 210 7.09 -24.85 9.24
C ILE A 210 7.16 -24.34 7.79
N SER A 211 6.00 -24.24 7.13
CA SER A 211 5.92 -23.58 5.83
C SER A 211 6.04 -22.06 5.98
N TYR A 212 6.46 -21.36 4.91
CA TYR A 212 6.52 -19.90 4.92
C TYR A 212 5.15 -19.28 5.21
N ASP A 213 4.08 -19.78 4.60
CA ASP A 213 2.72 -19.26 4.81
C ASP A 213 2.25 -19.41 6.25
N SER A 214 2.56 -20.55 6.89
CA SER A 214 2.23 -20.77 8.32
C SER A 214 3.03 -19.84 9.22
N PHE A 215 4.31 -19.66 8.93
CA PHE A 215 5.18 -18.73 9.65
C PHE A 215 4.67 -17.29 9.53
N VAL A 216 4.34 -16.82 8.32
CA VAL A 216 3.77 -15.49 8.07
C VAL A 216 2.45 -15.33 8.83
N SER A 217 1.57 -16.33 8.78
CA SER A 217 0.30 -16.32 9.52
C SER A 217 0.49 -16.16 11.03
N LEU A 218 1.49 -16.82 11.61
CA LEU A 218 1.82 -16.64 13.04
C LEU A 218 2.30 -15.22 13.35
N VAL A 219 3.15 -14.64 12.49
CA VAL A 219 3.62 -13.27 12.67
C VAL A 219 2.47 -12.27 12.61
N TYR A 220 1.54 -12.42 11.66
CA TYR A 220 0.36 -11.54 11.56
C TYR A 220 -0.60 -11.72 12.73
N THR A 221 -0.78 -12.95 13.22
CA THR A 221 -1.75 -13.22 14.29
C THR A 221 -1.27 -12.78 15.65
N TYR A 222 0.01 -12.98 15.94
CA TYR A 222 0.56 -12.80 17.30
C TYR A 222 1.61 -11.70 17.41
N GLY A 223 2.23 -11.32 16.28
CA GLY A 223 3.28 -10.30 16.25
C GLY A 223 2.73 -8.89 16.07
N TYR A 224 3.62 -7.91 16.27
CA TYR A 224 3.38 -6.48 15.96
C TYR A 224 2.04 -5.94 16.50
N LYS A 225 1.58 -6.44 17.64
CA LYS A 225 0.40 -5.88 18.30
C LYS A 225 0.66 -4.41 18.56
N PRO A 226 -0.19 -3.48 18.08
CA PRO A 226 -0.06 -2.08 18.46
C PRO A 226 -0.11 -2.00 19.97
N ALA A 227 0.81 -1.21 20.56
CA ALA A 227 0.81 -0.98 22.00
C ALA A 227 -0.61 -0.52 22.38
N GLN A 228 -1.28 -1.28 23.21
CA GLN A 228 -2.56 -0.87 23.78
C GLN A 228 -2.31 0.43 24.54
N GLN A 229 -2.84 1.53 24.00
CA GLN A 229 -2.85 2.83 24.65
C GLN A 229 -3.88 2.84 25.77
#